data_6707c1b5beded691892b14d36aa75bb7
#
_entry.id   6707c1b5beded691892b14d36aa75bb7
#
_cell.length_a   1.000
_cell.length_b   1.000
_cell.length_c   1.000
_cell.angle_alpha   90.00
_cell.angle_beta   90.00
_cell.angle_gamma   90.00
#
_symmetry.space_group_name_H-M   'P 1'
#
loop_
_entity.id
_entity.type
_entity.pdbx_description
1 polymer ?
#
loop_
_entity_poly.entity_id
_entity_poly.type
_entity_poly.pdbx_seq_one_letter_code
_entity_poly.pdbx_strand_id
1 'polypeptide(L)'
;MASYELTYIMKRQEEIRMKELELKYGCNPNQKPSKIYMADGSDLPIKVLMGRPGYINFLDAFNGWQLVRELKEATGLPAATSFKHVSPAGAAIGLPMSDVLKKIYWVDDMGDLSPLACAYARARGADRMSSFGDFIALSDVCDKDTAMLIKREVSDGVIAPGYSEEALEILAQKKKGNYNVIQIDENYVPAKLEHKQVFGVTFEQGRQDLKIDDELLSNIVTKNKDIPQNALNDLKISLITLKYTQSNSV
;
A
#
# COMPACT_ATOMS: atom_id res chain seq x y z
N MET A 1 -9.41 19.24 -23.23
CA MET A 1 -7.95 19.10 -23.39
C MET A 1 -7.33 18.18 -22.34
N ALA A 2 -7.62 18.32 -21.06
CA ALA A 2 -7.06 17.44 -20.01
C ALA A 2 -7.38 15.95 -20.18
N SER A 3 -8.58 15.56 -20.62
CA SER A 3 -8.95 14.15 -20.81
C SER A 3 -8.21 13.47 -21.98
N TYR A 4 -7.91 14.22 -23.03
CA TYR A 4 -7.14 13.70 -24.20
C TYR A 4 -5.66 13.48 -23.87
N GLU A 5 -5.06 14.37 -23.06
CA GLU A 5 -3.70 14.20 -22.56
C GLU A 5 -3.57 13.01 -21.61
N LEU A 6 -4.51 12.85 -20.68
CA LEU A 6 -4.57 11.69 -19.78
C LEU A 6 -4.71 10.36 -20.57
N THR A 7 -5.62 10.31 -21.54
CA THR A 7 -5.83 9.13 -22.40
C THR A 7 -4.58 8.83 -23.26
N TYR A 8 -3.89 9.85 -23.73
CA TYR A 8 -2.64 9.70 -24.48
C TYR A 8 -1.49 9.21 -23.61
N ILE A 9 -1.37 9.75 -22.39
CA ILE A 9 -0.38 9.31 -21.39
C ILE A 9 -0.64 7.85 -20.99
N MET A 10 -1.90 7.48 -20.75
CA MET A 10 -2.30 6.11 -20.42
C MET A 10 -1.98 5.12 -21.55
N LYS A 11 -2.34 5.43 -22.80
CA LYS A 11 -2.03 4.58 -23.96
C LYS A 11 -0.53 4.44 -24.23
N ARG A 12 0.25 5.49 -23.99
CA ARG A 12 1.71 5.46 -24.19
C ARG A 12 2.42 4.67 -23.07
N GLN A 13 1.82 4.53 -21.90
CA GLN A 13 2.38 3.77 -20.77
C GLN A 13 2.00 2.28 -20.81
N GLU A 14 1.01 1.86 -21.59
CA GLU A 14 0.67 0.44 -21.75
C GLU A 14 1.78 -0.39 -22.40
N GLU A 15 2.70 0.24 -23.16
CA GLU A 15 3.73 -0.46 -23.94
C GLU A 15 5.15 -0.36 -23.36
N ILE A 16 5.41 0.49 -22.34
CA ILE A 16 6.79 0.68 -21.84
C ILE A 16 7.07 -0.31 -20.73
N ARG A 17 7.69 -1.43 -21.08
CA ARG A 17 8.39 -2.31 -20.14
C ARG A 17 9.64 -1.60 -19.63
N MET A 18 9.78 -1.46 -18.33
CA MET A 18 10.84 -0.68 -17.69
C MET A 18 11.84 -1.59 -16.98
N LYS A 19 13.07 -1.64 -17.45
CA LYS A 19 14.16 -2.44 -16.86
C LYS A 19 14.70 -1.83 -15.58
N GLU A 20 14.77 -0.51 -15.54
CA GLU A 20 15.27 0.27 -14.42
C GLU A 20 14.61 1.65 -14.37
N LEU A 21 14.58 2.25 -13.21
CA LEU A 21 14.11 3.61 -13.00
C LEU A 21 15.13 4.41 -12.20
N GLU A 22 15.66 5.48 -12.79
CA GLU A 22 16.53 6.43 -12.08
C GLU A 22 15.74 7.23 -11.07
N LEU A 23 16.31 7.39 -9.87
CA LEU A 23 15.75 8.16 -8.79
C LEU A 23 16.57 9.43 -8.57
N LYS A 24 15.93 10.45 -8.02
CA LYS A 24 16.61 11.74 -7.76
C LYS A 24 17.80 11.59 -6.81
N TYR A 25 17.68 10.71 -5.80
CA TYR A 25 18.70 10.35 -4.81
C TYR A 25 18.22 9.11 -4.03
N GLY A 26 19.08 8.51 -3.24
CA GLY A 26 18.77 7.37 -2.36
C GLY A 26 18.00 7.79 -1.10
N CYS A 27 18.36 7.23 0.06
CA CYS A 27 17.72 7.62 1.33
C CYS A 27 17.96 9.10 1.67
N ASN A 28 19.12 9.64 1.33
CA ASN A 28 19.50 11.02 1.58
C ASN A 28 19.92 11.75 0.29
N PRO A 29 19.78 13.09 0.20
CA PRO A 29 20.03 13.87 -1.01
C PRO A 29 21.44 13.75 -1.60
N ASN A 30 22.44 13.39 -0.79
CA ASN A 30 23.83 13.19 -1.20
C ASN A 30 24.11 11.79 -1.76
N GLN A 31 23.18 10.84 -1.61
CA GLN A 31 23.33 9.46 -2.09
C GLN A 31 22.94 9.37 -3.58
N LYS A 32 23.92 9.65 -4.43
CA LYS A 32 23.78 9.59 -5.90
C LYS A 32 24.95 8.83 -6.52
N PRO A 33 24.74 8.08 -7.62
CA PRO A 33 23.49 7.85 -8.32
C PRO A 33 22.51 6.98 -7.51
N SER A 34 21.22 6.97 -7.91
CA SER A 34 20.19 6.13 -7.28
C SER A 34 19.23 5.62 -8.33
N LYS A 35 18.88 4.34 -8.27
CA LYS A 35 17.91 3.70 -9.16
C LYS A 35 17.28 2.48 -8.52
N ILE A 36 16.16 2.04 -9.08
CA ILE A 36 15.58 0.72 -8.82
C ILE A 36 15.61 -0.12 -10.10
N TYR A 37 15.83 -1.42 -9.95
CA TYR A 37 15.87 -2.40 -11.04
C TYR A 37 15.68 -3.80 -10.49
N MET A 38 15.34 -4.76 -11.35
CA MET A 38 15.26 -6.16 -10.99
C MET A 38 16.63 -6.82 -11.10
N ALA A 39 17.07 -7.52 -10.04
CA ALA A 39 18.40 -8.15 -9.99
C ALA A 39 18.60 -9.23 -11.08
N ASP A 40 17.53 -9.87 -11.53
CA ASP A 40 17.54 -10.88 -12.60
C ASP A 40 17.47 -10.25 -14.02
N GLY A 41 17.40 -8.92 -14.12
CA GLY A 41 17.29 -8.19 -15.37
C GLY A 41 15.90 -8.23 -16.03
N SER A 42 14.89 -8.76 -15.34
CA SER A 42 13.49 -8.66 -15.77
C SER A 42 12.97 -7.22 -15.73
N ASP A 43 11.77 -7.01 -16.24
CA ASP A 43 11.11 -5.70 -16.15
C ASP A 43 10.61 -5.45 -14.73
N LEU A 44 10.58 -4.18 -14.31
CA LEU A 44 10.00 -3.78 -13.03
C LEU A 44 8.50 -4.14 -13.00
N PRO A 45 7.99 -4.72 -11.90
CA PRO A 45 6.58 -5.10 -11.77
C PRO A 45 5.66 -3.91 -11.48
N ILE A 46 6.04 -2.71 -11.91
CA ILE A 46 5.32 -1.46 -11.66
C ILE A 46 5.31 -0.55 -12.89
N LYS A 47 4.32 0.36 -12.89
CA LYS A 47 4.29 1.55 -13.76
C LYS A 47 4.07 2.78 -12.87
N VAL A 48 4.87 3.83 -13.06
CA VAL A 48 4.64 5.14 -12.44
C VAL A 48 3.71 5.93 -13.34
N LEU A 49 2.44 6.04 -12.96
CA LEU A 49 1.42 6.72 -13.76
C LEU A 49 1.53 8.25 -13.62
N MET A 50 1.86 8.73 -12.42
CA MET A 50 2.03 10.15 -12.12
C MET A 50 3.12 10.36 -11.06
N GLY A 51 3.73 11.56 -11.07
CA GLY A 51 4.73 11.96 -10.07
C GLY A 51 6.13 11.44 -10.35
N ARG A 52 6.97 11.53 -9.34
CA ARG A 52 8.35 11.02 -9.34
C ARG A 52 8.68 10.46 -7.95
N PRO A 53 8.27 9.23 -7.65
CA PRO A 53 8.51 8.61 -6.34
C PRO A 53 10.00 8.54 -6.04
N GLY A 54 10.37 8.84 -4.80
CA GLY A 54 11.74 8.70 -4.32
C GLY A 54 12.03 7.30 -3.76
N TYR A 55 13.27 7.11 -3.31
CA TYR A 55 13.75 5.84 -2.78
C TYR A 55 12.90 5.31 -1.62
N ILE A 56 12.63 6.15 -0.62
CA ILE A 56 11.79 5.77 0.54
C ILE A 56 10.34 5.54 0.11
N ASN A 57 9.81 6.32 -0.85
CA ASN A 57 8.45 6.10 -1.35
C ASN A 57 8.29 4.70 -1.95
N PHE A 58 9.30 4.18 -2.67
CA PHE A 58 9.25 2.81 -3.20
C PHE A 58 9.36 1.75 -2.10
N LEU A 59 10.16 1.98 -1.06
CA LEU A 59 10.20 1.08 0.09
C LEU A 59 8.83 1.01 0.79
N ASP A 60 8.20 2.15 1.03
CA ASP A 60 6.85 2.23 1.60
C ASP A 60 5.82 1.54 0.68
N ALA A 61 5.86 1.84 -0.64
CA ALA A 61 4.96 1.27 -1.62
C ALA A 61 5.02 -0.27 -1.68
N PHE A 62 6.22 -0.84 -1.80
CA PHE A 62 6.38 -2.29 -1.94
C PHE A 62 6.06 -3.05 -0.65
N ASN A 63 6.43 -2.51 0.52
CA ASN A 63 6.06 -3.12 1.79
C ASN A 63 4.56 -3.00 2.05
N GLY A 64 3.98 -1.84 1.78
CA GLY A 64 2.54 -1.62 1.89
C GLY A 64 1.74 -2.53 0.95
N TRP A 65 2.19 -2.72 -0.30
CA TRP A 65 1.56 -3.64 -1.25
C TRP A 65 1.52 -5.09 -0.75
N GLN A 66 2.65 -5.59 -0.26
CA GLN A 66 2.72 -6.94 0.31
C GLN A 66 1.73 -7.10 1.47
N LEU A 67 1.68 -6.13 2.37
CA LEU A 67 0.78 -6.14 3.52
C LEU A 67 -0.69 -6.20 3.09
N VAL A 68 -1.15 -5.32 2.20
CA VAL A 68 -2.56 -5.29 1.80
C VAL A 68 -2.96 -6.51 0.98
N ARG A 69 -2.04 -7.06 0.19
CA ARG A 69 -2.25 -8.32 -0.53
C ARG A 69 -2.50 -9.48 0.44
N GLU A 70 -1.66 -9.63 1.47
CA GLU A 70 -1.85 -10.65 2.50
C GLU A 70 -3.16 -10.46 3.29
N LEU A 71 -3.50 -9.22 3.64
CA LEU A 71 -4.78 -8.93 4.31
C LEU A 71 -5.97 -9.37 3.45
N LYS A 72 -5.95 -9.05 2.16
CA LYS A 72 -7.00 -9.47 1.23
C LYS A 72 -7.08 -11.00 1.10
N GLU A 73 -5.94 -11.68 0.98
CA GLU A 73 -5.87 -13.14 0.91
C GLU A 73 -6.41 -13.80 2.20
N ALA A 74 -6.08 -13.26 3.37
CA ALA A 74 -6.46 -13.81 4.67
C ALA A 74 -7.94 -13.56 5.05
N THR A 75 -8.55 -12.49 4.53
CA THR A 75 -9.89 -12.05 4.96
C THR A 75 -10.94 -12.08 3.87
N GLY A 76 -10.53 -12.13 2.60
CA GLY A 76 -11.43 -12.02 1.43
C GLY A 76 -12.01 -10.62 1.22
N LEU A 77 -11.54 -9.62 1.96
CA LEU A 77 -12.05 -8.24 1.93
C LEU A 77 -11.02 -7.27 1.34
N PRO A 78 -11.46 -6.19 0.67
CA PRO A 78 -10.56 -5.12 0.29
C PRO A 78 -9.77 -4.60 1.49
N ALA A 79 -8.50 -4.28 1.28
CA ALA A 79 -7.60 -3.84 2.35
C ALA A 79 -6.82 -2.59 1.94
N ALA A 80 -6.47 -1.78 2.91
CA ALA A 80 -5.63 -0.61 2.73
C ALA A 80 -4.65 -0.44 3.90
N THR A 81 -3.52 0.20 3.63
CA THR A 81 -2.55 0.59 4.65
C THR A 81 -2.05 2.00 4.41
N SER A 82 -1.72 2.68 5.50
CA SER A 82 -0.97 3.93 5.56
C SER A 82 0.45 3.61 6.00
N PHE A 83 1.43 3.80 5.13
CA PHE A 83 2.84 3.50 5.39
C PHE A 83 3.65 4.77 5.61
N LYS A 84 4.55 4.76 6.57
CA LYS A 84 5.43 5.87 6.87
C LYS A 84 6.77 5.36 7.40
N HIS A 85 7.87 5.85 6.78
CA HIS A 85 9.23 5.45 7.20
C HIS A 85 9.45 3.93 7.22
N VAL A 86 8.96 3.25 6.18
CA VAL A 86 9.07 1.79 6.00
C VAL A 86 8.38 0.99 7.11
N SER A 87 7.32 1.56 7.70
CA SER A 87 6.48 0.89 8.70
C SER A 87 5.01 1.26 8.51
N PRO A 88 4.07 0.36 8.81
CA PRO A 88 2.65 0.68 8.77
C PRO A 88 2.29 1.60 9.94
N ALA A 89 1.74 2.78 9.64
CA ALA A 89 1.09 3.65 10.63
C ALA A 89 -0.32 3.14 10.95
N GLY A 90 -0.92 2.40 10.02
CA GLY A 90 -2.19 1.72 10.19
C GLY A 90 -2.51 0.82 9.01
N ALA A 91 -3.28 -0.23 9.27
CA ALA A 91 -3.77 -1.16 8.27
C ALA A 91 -5.19 -1.61 8.62
N ALA A 92 -6.04 -1.82 7.61
CA ALA A 92 -7.42 -2.20 7.84
C ALA A 92 -8.06 -2.88 6.61
N ILE A 93 -9.21 -3.52 6.86
CA ILE A 93 -10.05 -4.13 5.84
C ILE A 93 -11.37 -3.37 5.66
N GLY A 94 -12.01 -3.59 4.52
CA GLY A 94 -13.17 -2.86 4.05
C GLY A 94 -14.49 -3.28 4.69
N LEU A 95 -14.62 -3.09 6.00
CA LEU A 95 -15.88 -3.29 6.71
C LEU A 95 -16.74 -2.01 6.70
N PRO A 96 -18.07 -2.12 6.65
CA PRO A 96 -18.97 -0.98 6.78
C PRO A 96 -18.69 -0.19 8.06
N MET A 97 -18.90 1.13 8.00
CA MET A 97 -18.71 2.01 9.14
C MET A 97 -20.04 2.51 9.68
N SER A 98 -20.21 2.46 11.01
CA SER A 98 -21.29 3.16 11.69
C SER A 98 -21.07 4.68 11.63
N ASP A 99 -22.12 5.46 11.87
CA ASP A 99 -22.03 6.92 11.92
C ASP A 99 -21.03 7.41 12.98
N VAL A 100 -20.88 6.67 14.08
CA VAL A 100 -19.86 6.96 15.10
C VAL A 100 -18.46 6.78 14.55
N LEU A 101 -18.21 5.68 13.84
CA LEU A 101 -16.89 5.44 13.21
C LEU A 101 -16.62 6.44 12.08
N LYS A 102 -17.62 6.80 11.28
CA LYS A 102 -17.47 7.84 10.25
C LYS A 102 -17.00 9.16 10.89
N LYS A 103 -17.58 9.56 12.02
CA LYS A 103 -17.15 10.77 12.77
C LYS A 103 -15.74 10.64 13.34
N ILE A 104 -15.40 9.49 13.94
CA ILE A 104 -14.06 9.22 14.50
C ILE A 104 -13.00 9.33 13.41
N TYR A 105 -13.27 8.80 12.22
CA TYR A 105 -12.35 8.81 11.10
C TYR A 105 -12.48 10.04 10.18
N TRP A 106 -13.35 11.00 10.56
CA TRP A 106 -13.55 12.26 9.86
C TRP A 106 -14.00 12.08 8.40
N VAL A 107 -14.94 11.18 8.18
CA VAL A 107 -15.52 10.87 6.88
C VAL A 107 -17.04 10.92 6.90
N ASP A 108 -17.64 11.49 7.94
CA ASP A 108 -19.09 11.61 8.13
C ASP A 108 -19.76 12.56 7.10
N ASP A 109 -18.99 13.42 6.47
CA ASP A 109 -19.40 14.31 5.38
C ASP A 109 -19.31 13.67 3.98
N MET A 110 -18.81 12.44 3.86
CA MET A 110 -18.56 11.78 2.57
C MET A 110 -19.70 10.84 2.10
N GLY A 111 -20.76 10.70 2.90
CA GLY A 111 -21.87 9.81 2.57
C GLY A 111 -21.52 8.33 2.71
N ASP A 112 -21.98 7.50 1.78
CA ASP A 112 -21.66 6.09 1.74
C ASP A 112 -20.36 5.89 0.99
N LEU A 113 -19.43 5.20 1.65
CA LEU A 113 -18.10 4.91 1.11
C LEU A 113 -18.03 3.48 0.57
N SER A 114 -17.28 3.29 -0.50
CA SER A 114 -16.93 1.96 -0.98
C SER A 114 -16.17 1.15 0.08
N PRO A 115 -16.17 -0.20 -0.01
CA PRO A 115 -15.40 -1.02 0.93
C PRO A 115 -13.91 -0.66 0.96
N LEU A 116 -13.31 -0.32 -0.18
CA LEU A 116 -11.91 0.09 -0.24
C LEU A 116 -11.67 1.45 0.43
N ALA A 117 -12.56 2.41 0.23
CA ALA A 117 -12.52 3.70 0.93
C ALA A 117 -12.71 3.53 2.45
N CYS A 118 -13.58 2.62 2.89
CA CYS A 118 -13.73 2.24 4.30
C CYS A 118 -12.43 1.67 4.88
N ALA A 119 -11.73 0.79 4.12
CA ALA A 119 -10.44 0.26 4.54
C ALA A 119 -9.41 1.37 4.73
N TYR A 120 -9.28 2.28 3.76
CA TYR A 120 -8.31 3.38 3.86
C TYR A 120 -8.67 4.38 4.97
N ALA A 121 -9.94 4.73 5.13
CA ALA A 121 -10.37 5.61 6.22
C ALA A 121 -9.99 5.05 7.60
N ARG A 122 -10.18 3.74 7.82
CA ARG A 122 -9.77 3.04 9.05
C ARG A 122 -8.26 2.98 9.21
N ALA A 123 -7.53 2.59 8.17
CA ALA A 123 -6.08 2.47 8.19
C ALA A 123 -5.41 3.80 8.55
N ARG A 124 -5.82 4.89 7.88
CA ARG A 124 -5.32 6.22 8.16
C ARG A 124 -5.81 6.75 9.50
N GLY A 125 -7.07 6.48 9.83
CA GLY A 125 -7.72 6.96 11.05
C GLY A 125 -7.19 6.31 12.33
N ALA A 126 -6.53 5.16 12.23
CA ALA A 126 -5.90 4.48 13.37
C ALA A 126 -4.85 5.38 14.07
N ASP A 127 -4.03 6.08 13.30
CA ASP A 127 -3.11 7.10 13.79
C ASP A 127 -2.93 8.20 12.73
N ARG A 128 -3.74 9.22 12.79
CA ARG A 128 -3.72 10.32 11.83
C ARG A 128 -2.44 11.15 11.88
N MET A 129 -1.79 11.24 13.04
CA MET A 129 -0.54 11.99 13.18
C MET A 129 0.61 11.28 12.47
N SER A 130 0.77 9.99 12.73
CA SER A 130 1.79 9.16 12.08
C SER A 130 1.53 9.00 10.58
N SER A 131 0.25 9.05 10.16
CA SER A 131 -0.16 8.96 8.76
C SER A 131 0.02 10.26 7.97
N PHE A 132 0.45 11.37 8.57
CA PHE A 132 0.65 12.61 7.86
C PHE A 132 1.82 12.48 6.86
N GLY A 133 1.53 12.63 5.56
CA GLY A 133 2.51 12.41 4.49
C GLY A 133 2.84 10.93 4.27
N ASP A 134 1.86 10.04 4.46
CA ASP A 134 1.98 8.61 4.22
C ASP A 134 2.15 8.23 2.75
N PHE A 135 2.57 6.99 2.52
CA PHE A 135 2.41 6.30 1.25
C PHE A 135 1.31 5.24 1.42
N ILE A 136 0.32 5.30 0.55
CA ILE A 136 -0.89 4.48 0.64
C ILE A 136 -0.72 3.24 -0.21
N ALA A 137 -1.09 2.05 0.31
CA ALA A 137 -1.26 0.87 -0.52
C ALA A 137 -2.70 0.37 -0.45
N LEU A 138 -3.22 -0.05 -1.60
CA LEU A 138 -4.58 -0.53 -1.79
C LEU A 138 -4.55 -1.92 -2.44
N SER A 139 -5.31 -2.87 -1.90
CA SER A 139 -5.36 -4.24 -2.41
C SER A 139 -6.16 -4.42 -3.70
N ASP A 140 -6.95 -3.42 -4.07
CA ASP A 140 -7.90 -3.44 -5.17
C ASP A 140 -7.75 -2.20 -6.06
N VAL A 141 -8.42 -2.21 -7.20
CA VAL A 141 -8.50 -1.05 -8.09
C VAL A 141 -9.04 0.16 -7.31
N CYS A 142 -8.25 1.23 -7.28
CA CYS A 142 -8.63 2.48 -6.64
C CYS A 142 -9.87 3.06 -7.32
N ASP A 143 -10.96 3.12 -6.58
CA ASP A 143 -12.22 3.69 -7.04
C ASP A 143 -12.33 5.19 -6.75
N LYS A 144 -13.42 5.79 -7.23
CA LYS A 144 -13.72 7.21 -7.06
C LYS A 144 -13.76 7.63 -5.58
N ASP A 145 -14.45 6.86 -4.72
CA ASP A 145 -14.62 7.22 -3.31
C ASP A 145 -13.29 7.22 -2.57
N THR A 146 -12.47 6.19 -2.83
CA THR A 146 -11.11 6.09 -2.29
C THR A 146 -10.23 7.27 -2.78
N ALA A 147 -10.30 7.61 -4.06
CA ALA A 147 -9.55 8.75 -4.62
C ALA A 147 -10.00 10.09 -4.03
N MET A 148 -11.29 10.28 -3.78
CA MET A 148 -11.82 11.47 -3.11
C MET A 148 -11.29 11.61 -1.69
N LEU A 149 -11.23 10.52 -0.93
CA LEU A 149 -10.63 10.50 0.40
C LEU A 149 -9.14 10.79 0.34
N ILE A 150 -8.40 10.16 -0.57
CA ILE A 150 -6.95 10.42 -0.78
C ILE A 150 -6.72 11.88 -1.15
N LYS A 151 -7.56 12.48 -1.99
CA LYS A 151 -7.42 13.88 -2.43
C LYS A 151 -7.42 14.86 -1.28
N ARG A 152 -8.26 14.65 -0.28
CA ARG A 152 -8.38 15.58 0.87
C ARG A 152 -7.29 15.38 1.92
N GLU A 153 -6.65 14.22 1.96
CA GLU A 153 -5.61 13.91 2.94
C GLU A 153 -4.21 14.33 2.46
N VAL A 154 -3.30 14.61 3.40
CA VAL A 154 -1.90 14.86 3.09
C VAL A 154 -1.17 13.52 3.01
N SER A 155 -0.79 13.12 1.79
CA SER A 155 -0.08 11.87 1.49
C SER A 155 0.99 12.11 0.43
N ASP A 156 1.96 11.23 0.33
CA ASP A 156 3.06 11.32 -0.64
C ASP A 156 2.77 10.57 -1.94
N GLY A 157 2.00 9.49 -1.86
CA GLY A 157 1.64 8.71 -3.02
C GLY A 157 0.72 7.54 -2.69
N VAL A 158 0.35 6.81 -3.73
CA VAL A 158 -0.49 5.62 -3.65
C VAL A 158 0.00 4.55 -4.62
N ILE A 159 -0.06 3.28 -4.19
CA ILE A 159 0.15 2.10 -5.02
C ILE A 159 -1.11 1.23 -5.00
N ALA A 160 -1.54 0.76 -6.18
CA ALA A 160 -2.69 -0.10 -6.36
C ALA A 160 -2.52 -0.98 -7.62
N PRO A 161 -3.26 -2.10 -7.77
CA PRO A 161 -3.22 -2.91 -9.00
C PRO A 161 -3.83 -2.20 -10.21
N GLY A 162 -4.64 -1.16 -9.98
CA GLY A 162 -5.27 -0.35 -11.01
C GLY A 162 -5.98 0.86 -10.44
N TYR A 163 -6.54 1.67 -11.32
CA TYR A 163 -7.28 2.90 -10.98
C TYR A 163 -8.45 3.06 -11.94
N SER A 164 -9.62 3.44 -11.44
CA SER A 164 -10.70 3.87 -12.33
C SER A 164 -10.34 5.20 -13.02
N GLU A 165 -11.01 5.49 -14.15
CA GLU A 165 -10.80 6.76 -14.87
C GLU A 165 -11.06 7.96 -13.94
N GLU A 166 -12.16 7.93 -13.21
CA GLU A 166 -12.52 8.99 -12.26
C GLU A 166 -11.50 9.12 -11.13
N ALA A 167 -10.95 7.99 -10.64
CA ALA A 167 -9.91 8.03 -9.63
C ALA A 167 -8.64 8.72 -10.13
N LEU A 168 -8.21 8.42 -11.35
CA LEU A 168 -7.04 9.08 -11.96
C LEU A 168 -7.26 10.58 -12.18
N GLU A 169 -8.45 10.98 -12.65
CA GLU A 169 -8.80 12.40 -12.81
C GLU A 169 -8.76 13.17 -11.47
N ILE A 170 -9.24 12.54 -10.39
CA ILE A 170 -9.22 13.11 -9.05
C ILE A 170 -7.79 13.23 -8.52
N LEU A 171 -6.98 12.17 -8.64
CA LEU A 171 -5.60 12.14 -8.18
C LEU A 171 -4.69 13.08 -8.97
N ALA A 172 -4.95 13.29 -10.26
CA ALA A 172 -4.21 14.23 -11.11
C ALA A 172 -4.33 15.70 -10.63
N GLN A 173 -5.40 16.05 -9.91
CA GLN A 173 -5.56 17.38 -9.32
C GLN A 173 -4.70 17.61 -8.08
N LYS A 174 -4.17 16.52 -7.48
CA LYS A 174 -3.37 16.58 -6.26
C LYS A 174 -1.93 17.02 -6.57
N LYS A 175 -1.34 17.85 -5.68
CA LYS A 175 0.03 18.37 -5.84
C LYS A 175 0.31 18.98 -7.25
N LYS A 176 -0.71 19.58 -7.88
CA LYS A 176 -0.60 20.16 -9.24
C LYS A 176 -0.11 19.14 -10.28
N GLY A 177 -0.61 17.90 -10.22
CA GLY A 177 -0.23 16.79 -11.12
C GLY A 177 1.05 16.05 -10.75
N ASN A 178 1.70 16.39 -9.63
CA ASN A 178 2.94 15.75 -9.17
C ASN A 178 2.72 14.76 -8.02
N TYR A 179 1.49 14.34 -7.79
CA TYR A 179 1.20 13.28 -6.81
C TYR A 179 1.70 11.94 -7.32
N ASN A 180 2.33 11.14 -6.45
CA ASN A 180 2.87 9.86 -6.87
C ASN A 180 1.76 8.82 -6.98
N VAL A 181 1.55 8.29 -8.18
CA VAL A 181 0.58 7.21 -8.45
C VAL A 181 1.32 6.07 -9.13
N ILE A 182 1.35 4.91 -8.47
CA ILE A 182 2.05 3.71 -8.92
C ILE A 182 1.03 2.61 -9.17
N GLN A 183 1.07 2.01 -10.36
CA GLN A 183 0.37 0.76 -10.65
C GLN A 183 1.33 -0.41 -10.47
N ILE A 184 0.89 -1.46 -9.77
CA ILE A 184 1.64 -2.70 -9.53
C ILE A 184 1.02 -3.83 -10.36
N ASP A 185 1.85 -4.72 -10.88
CA ASP A 185 1.37 -6.01 -11.42
C ASP A 185 0.99 -6.93 -10.26
N GLU A 186 -0.30 -7.14 -10.08
CA GLU A 186 -0.83 -7.99 -8.99
C GLU A 186 -0.42 -9.46 -9.12
N ASN A 187 -0.07 -9.91 -10.32
CA ASN A 187 0.34 -11.28 -10.59
C ASN A 187 1.83 -11.52 -10.35
N TYR A 188 2.61 -10.46 -10.12
CA TYR A 188 4.03 -10.60 -9.84
C TYR A 188 4.27 -11.34 -8.52
N VAL A 189 5.12 -12.36 -8.59
CA VAL A 189 5.57 -13.14 -7.44
C VAL A 189 7.08 -12.93 -7.28
N PRO A 190 7.52 -12.34 -6.16
CA PRO A 190 8.95 -12.14 -5.88
C PRO A 190 9.70 -13.47 -5.73
N ALA A 191 11.04 -13.43 -5.92
CA ALA A 191 11.91 -14.57 -5.67
C ALA A 191 11.77 -15.08 -4.22
N LYS A 192 12.10 -16.37 -3.99
CA LYS A 192 12.03 -16.97 -2.65
C LYS A 192 13.10 -16.46 -1.69
N LEU A 193 14.22 -15.94 -2.23
CA LEU A 193 15.32 -15.40 -1.46
C LEU A 193 15.36 -13.89 -1.57
N GLU A 194 15.62 -13.24 -0.46
CA GLU A 194 15.83 -11.81 -0.33
C GLU A 194 17.27 -11.49 -0.05
N HIS A 195 17.77 -10.40 -0.61
CA HIS A 195 19.14 -9.94 -0.42
C HIS A 195 19.18 -8.52 0.14
N LYS A 196 20.06 -8.29 1.09
CA LYS A 196 20.40 -6.97 1.62
C LYS A 196 21.89 -6.79 1.66
N GLN A 197 22.39 -5.66 1.18
CA GLN A 197 23.82 -5.35 1.22
C GLN A 197 24.12 -4.30 2.28
N VAL A 198 25.09 -4.60 3.13
CA VAL A 198 25.61 -3.67 4.14
C VAL A 198 27.13 -3.78 4.17
N PHE A 199 27.83 -2.68 4.03
CA PHE A 199 29.29 -2.63 4.03
C PHE A 199 29.96 -3.61 3.01
N GLY A 200 29.32 -3.82 1.85
CA GLY A 200 29.78 -4.75 0.82
C GLY A 200 29.46 -6.23 1.10
N VAL A 201 28.96 -6.57 2.29
CA VAL A 201 28.51 -7.92 2.63
C VAL A 201 27.05 -8.08 2.22
N THR A 202 26.77 -9.18 1.49
CA THR A 202 25.41 -9.55 1.12
C THR A 202 24.83 -10.49 2.17
N PHE A 203 23.70 -10.10 2.72
CA PHE A 203 22.85 -10.97 3.56
C PHE A 203 21.79 -11.59 2.66
N GLU A 204 21.60 -12.89 2.80
CA GLU A 204 20.58 -13.67 2.09
C GLU A 204 19.69 -14.38 3.10
N GLN A 205 18.38 -14.33 2.87
CA GLN A 205 17.39 -15.05 3.69
C GLN A 205 16.19 -15.47 2.84
N GLY A 206 15.40 -16.44 3.34
CA GLY A 206 14.10 -16.73 2.80
C GLY A 206 13.14 -15.56 3.05
N ARG A 207 12.21 -15.34 2.11
CA ARG A 207 11.15 -14.36 2.32
C ARG A 207 10.28 -14.75 3.52
N GLN A 208 9.71 -13.75 4.18
CA GLN A 208 8.71 -13.95 5.22
C GLN A 208 7.37 -14.34 4.56
N ASP A 209 7.22 -15.63 4.23
CA ASP A 209 6.07 -16.20 3.53
C ASP A 209 5.13 -17.00 4.44
N LEU A 210 5.31 -16.90 5.78
CA LEU A 210 4.39 -17.50 6.75
C LEU A 210 2.97 -16.98 6.50
N LYS A 211 2.07 -17.91 6.19
CA LYS A 211 0.64 -17.59 6.03
C LYS A 211 -0.03 -17.38 7.37
N ILE A 212 -0.77 -16.29 7.46
CA ILE A 212 -1.61 -15.95 8.63
C ILE A 212 -3.06 -16.28 8.26
N ASP A 213 -3.47 -17.49 8.56
CA ASP A 213 -4.78 -18.03 8.22
C ASP A 213 -5.49 -18.67 9.43
N ASP A 214 -6.63 -19.30 9.19
CA ASP A 214 -7.41 -19.95 10.24
C ASP A 214 -6.69 -21.17 10.82
N GLU A 215 -5.86 -21.88 10.04
CA GLU A 215 -5.10 -23.01 10.50
C GLU A 215 -4.05 -22.58 11.55
N LEU A 216 -3.31 -21.49 11.28
CA LEU A 216 -2.35 -20.92 12.23
C LEU A 216 -3.01 -20.54 13.56
N LEU A 217 -4.24 -20.03 13.51
CA LEU A 217 -5.00 -19.56 14.69
C LEU A 217 -5.87 -20.66 15.33
N SER A 218 -5.85 -21.88 14.83
CA SER A 218 -6.73 -22.99 15.32
C SER A 218 -6.35 -23.50 16.70
N ASN A 219 -5.07 -23.42 17.08
CA ASN A 219 -4.59 -23.92 18.36
C ASN A 219 -4.77 -22.87 19.48
N ILE A 220 -5.97 -22.76 20.01
CA ILE A 220 -6.31 -21.82 21.09
C ILE A 220 -5.81 -22.38 22.43
N VAL A 221 -4.80 -21.75 23.02
CA VAL A 221 -4.15 -22.19 24.27
C VAL A 221 -4.71 -21.53 25.53
N THR A 222 -5.52 -20.49 25.39
CA THR A 222 -6.17 -19.78 26.51
C THR A 222 -7.28 -20.60 27.16
N LYS A 223 -7.69 -20.24 28.39
CA LYS A 223 -8.80 -20.90 29.11
C LYS A 223 -10.13 -20.77 28.35
N ASN A 224 -10.43 -19.55 27.89
CA ASN A 224 -11.56 -19.32 26.98
C ASN A 224 -11.15 -19.76 25.58
N LYS A 225 -11.91 -20.66 24.98
CA LYS A 225 -11.71 -21.19 23.63
C LYS A 225 -12.60 -20.51 22.59
N ASP A 226 -13.58 -19.72 23.04
CA ASP A 226 -14.53 -19.05 22.16
C ASP A 226 -13.96 -17.73 21.69
N ILE A 227 -13.57 -17.67 20.42
CA ILE A 227 -13.11 -16.44 19.76
C ILE A 227 -14.16 -16.08 18.71
N PRO A 228 -14.85 -14.94 18.84
CA PRO A 228 -15.81 -14.50 17.84
C PRO A 228 -15.12 -14.14 16.52
N GLN A 229 -15.81 -14.29 15.39
CA GLN A 229 -15.24 -14.12 14.04
C GLN A 229 -14.60 -12.73 13.82
N ASN A 230 -15.19 -11.68 14.38
CA ASN A 230 -14.60 -10.35 14.30
C ASN A 230 -13.25 -10.27 15.01
N ALA A 231 -13.10 -10.91 16.17
CA ALA A 231 -11.81 -10.97 16.87
C ALA A 231 -10.77 -11.82 16.12
N LEU A 232 -11.17 -12.89 15.42
CA LEU A 232 -10.28 -13.65 14.55
C LEU A 232 -9.76 -12.77 13.40
N ASN A 233 -10.61 -11.95 12.80
CA ASN A 233 -10.19 -11.01 11.76
C ASN A 233 -9.20 -9.97 12.33
N ASP A 234 -9.47 -9.44 13.52
CA ASP A 234 -8.57 -8.48 14.19
C ASP A 234 -7.20 -9.11 14.50
N LEU A 235 -7.16 -10.38 14.93
CA LEU A 235 -5.92 -11.12 15.14
C LEU A 235 -5.13 -11.32 13.83
N LYS A 236 -5.79 -11.66 12.72
CA LYS A 236 -5.16 -11.76 11.40
C LYS A 236 -4.56 -10.41 10.99
N ILE A 237 -5.34 -9.33 11.09
CA ILE A 237 -4.87 -7.99 10.76
C ILE A 237 -3.65 -7.61 11.58
N SER A 238 -3.67 -7.86 12.90
CA SER A 238 -2.57 -7.57 13.80
C SER A 238 -1.30 -8.34 13.43
N LEU A 239 -1.40 -9.65 13.23
CA LEU A 239 -0.26 -10.51 12.89
C LEU A 239 0.33 -10.18 11.52
N ILE A 240 -0.51 -9.93 10.50
CA ILE A 240 -0.05 -9.54 9.17
C ILE A 240 0.63 -8.17 9.24
N THR A 241 0.03 -7.20 9.94
CA THR A 241 0.62 -5.87 10.12
C THR A 241 1.99 -5.96 10.81
N LEU A 242 2.10 -6.82 11.83
CA LEU A 242 3.35 -7.05 12.57
C LEU A 242 4.48 -7.57 11.69
N LYS A 243 4.20 -8.41 10.68
CA LYS A 243 5.21 -8.90 9.72
C LYS A 243 5.96 -7.77 9.01
N TYR A 244 5.32 -6.62 8.81
CA TYR A 244 5.84 -5.46 8.08
C TYR A 244 6.29 -4.33 9.00
N THR A 245 6.36 -4.57 10.30
CA THR A 245 6.79 -3.60 11.31
C THR A 245 8.26 -3.82 11.69
N GLN A 246 8.98 -2.74 11.97
CA GLN A 246 10.37 -2.84 12.44
C GLN A 246 10.42 -3.46 13.84
N SER A 247 11.44 -4.27 14.12
CA SER A 247 11.71 -4.81 15.45
C SER A 247 12.08 -3.68 16.45
N ASN A 248 11.70 -3.77 17.69
CA ASN A 248 10.88 -4.79 18.35
C ASN A 248 9.44 -4.29 18.45
N SER A 249 8.52 -4.99 17.77
CA SER A 249 7.10 -4.67 17.83
C SER A 249 6.30 -5.90 18.27
N VAL A 250 5.20 -5.70 18.97
CA VAL A 250 4.28 -6.72 19.49
C VAL A 250 2.82 -6.30 19.23
#